data_999ac7ffc53414972670bb02603abb25
#
_entry.id   999ac7ffc53414972670bb02603abb25
#
_cell.length_a   1.000
_cell.length_b   1.000
_cell.length_c   1.000
_cell.angle_alpha   90.00
_cell.angle_beta   90.00
_cell.angle_gamma   90.00
#
_symmetry.space_group_name_H-M   'P 1'
#
loop_
_entity.id
_entity.type
_entity.pdbx_description
1 polymer ?
#
loop_
_entity_poly.entity_id
_entity_poly.type
_entity_poly.pdbx_seq_one_letter_code
_entity_poly.pdbx_strand_id
1 'polypeptide(L)'
;MRPVASLALLSIVSSISVGACGSSDRSGFDGEANGGFDNDGGVEKELDRDPITCAEATQARTYVGCDYWPTVTGNVVPDVFDFAVVVSNSGQTEANVKVTGPNDFTVEVKVAPGTLEKVFLPWVPALKGDGIVVVNQATPFSSSVLARKGAYHLVSSVPVVVYQFNPLEYAGKGGPPGKSWSECPELGGPGSGCFSYSNDASLLLPSTGWTGNYRVLGMHGWSNVTPQGTSQPLLGSYAAITASQDGTKVKVALGAKAKVLAGQGIAAGGPGKVIEIALDAGDVAQIVTEKGDQFELSGSLAQSNKPVQVISGVQCINVPADTPACDHVEESVLPAEALGKKYVVTTPTRPSGTPGLHVVRFVGNRDDTKLTYAPSKPAGCPDRLSAGEVAQCDGPVSTDFVVSGTQEFGIATFMVGAAMYEASNRKAKGDPSQTVFASTEQFRTSYLFLTPDDYDISYAVIVGPERANPVLDGVALTGFELLAEGFGVWRTTLARGKNGAHTLSASFPVGLQAMGYGAFTSYQFPGGLDVKRIAPPPPK
;
A
#
# COMPACT_ATOMS: atom_id res chain seq x y z
N MET A 1 4.59 -71.46 -57.90
CA MET A 1 5.30 -70.39 -58.59
C MET A 1 4.84 -69.08 -57.98
N ARG A 2 5.70 -68.42 -57.28
CA ARG A 2 5.42 -67.14 -56.60
C ARG A 2 5.73 -66.00 -57.55
N PRO A 3 4.99 -64.89 -57.53
CA PRO A 3 5.55 -63.61 -57.87
C PRO A 3 5.80 -62.72 -56.68
N VAL A 4 6.90 -62.02 -56.77
CA VAL A 4 7.47 -61.05 -55.85
C VAL A 4 6.69 -59.73 -55.94
N ALA A 5 6.23 -59.19 -54.83
CA ALA A 5 5.62 -57.87 -54.76
C ALA A 5 6.66 -56.87 -54.19
N SER A 6 6.95 -55.83 -54.97
CA SER A 6 7.82 -54.74 -54.62
C SER A 6 7.11 -53.77 -53.65
N LEU A 7 7.71 -53.51 -52.51
CA LEU A 7 7.27 -52.47 -51.54
C LEU A 7 7.85 -51.12 -51.97
N ALA A 8 7.03 -50.14 -52.28
CA ALA A 8 7.42 -48.74 -52.42
C ALA A 8 7.34 -48.07 -51.05
N LEU A 9 8.46 -47.57 -50.53
CA LEU A 9 8.49 -46.72 -49.34
C LEU A 9 8.04 -45.32 -49.70
N LEU A 10 6.89 -44.89 -49.11
CA LEU A 10 6.45 -43.51 -49.12
C LEU A 10 7.03 -42.82 -47.88
N SER A 11 7.96 -41.88 -48.09
CA SER A 11 8.47 -41.01 -47.02
C SER A 11 7.47 -39.90 -46.74
N ILE A 12 6.79 -39.94 -45.61
CA ILE A 12 5.97 -38.85 -45.10
C ILE A 12 6.88 -37.89 -44.37
N VAL A 13 7.12 -36.72 -44.94
CA VAL A 13 7.77 -35.59 -44.25
C VAL A 13 6.68 -34.91 -43.43
N SER A 14 6.69 -35.16 -42.13
CA SER A 14 5.87 -34.39 -41.17
C SER A 14 6.52 -33.04 -40.91
N SER A 15 5.96 -32.00 -41.49
CA SER A 15 6.27 -30.62 -41.14
C SER A 15 5.68 -30.31 -39.76
N ILE A 16 6.54 -30.25 -38.75
CA ILE A 16 6.18 -29.73 -37.42
C ILE A 16 6.14 -28.21 -37.55
N SER A 17 4.95 -27.66 -37.71
CA SER A 17 4.72 -26.23 -37.49
C SER A 17 4.83 -25.94 -36.00
N VAL A 18 5.93 -25.37 -35.59
CA VAL A 18 6.08 -24.74 -34.27
C VAL A 18 5.19 -23.50 -34.30
N GLY A 19 4.01 -23.62 -33.73
CA GLY A 19 3.17 -22.47 -33.45
C GLY A 19 3.90 -21.60 -32.40
N ALA A 20 4.46 -20.48 -32.84
CA ALA A 20 4.88 -19.42 -31.94
C ALA A 20 3.62 -18.93 -31.23
N CYS A 21 3.50 -19.19 -29.92
CA CYS A 21 2.57 -18.48 -29.07
C CYS A 21 2.96 -17.00 -29.09
N GLY A 22 2.28 -16.21 -29.93
CA GLY A 22 2.36 -14.77 -29.85
C GLY A 22 1.86 -14.33 -28.47
N SER A 23 2.69 -13.62 -27.73
CA SER A 23 2.27 -12.89 -26.55
C SER A 23 1.25 -11.85 -27.00
N SER A 24 -0.04 -12.10 -26.73
CA SER A 24 -1.06 -11.07 -26.91
C SER A 24 -0.76 -9.94 -25.93
N ASP A 25 -0.58 -8.74 -26.46
CA ASP A 25 -0.51 -7.50 -25.67
C ASP A 25 -1.67 -7.45 -24.69
N ARG A 26 -1.35 -7.50 -23.40
CA ARG A 26 -2.32 -7.50 -22.30
C ARG A 26 -2.48 -6.11 -21.67
N SER A 27 -2.01 -5.06 -22.32
CA SER A 27 -2.26 -3.69 -21.88
C SER A 27 -3.67 -3.26 -22.28
N GLY A 28 -4.33 -2.43 -21.50
CA GLY A 28 -5.66 -1.89 -21.82
C GLY A 28 -5.69 -0.93 -23.02
N PHE A 29 -4.58 -0.80 -23.74
CA PHE A 29 -4.42 0.05 -24.92
C PHE A 29 -4.30 -0.82 -26.15
N ASP A 30 -5.24 -0.70 -27.10
CA ASP A 30 -5.20 -1.41 -28.37
C ASP A 30 -4.09 -0.83 -29.25
N GLY A 31 -3.16 -1.68 -29.64
CA GLY A 31 -2.46 -1.68 -30.93
C GLY A 31 -1.72 -0.44 -31.41
N GLU A 32 -1.25 0.49 -30.60
CA GLU A 32 -0.09 1.31 -30.97
C GLU A 32 1.18 0.63 -30.44
N ALA A 33 1.80 -0.14 -31.31
CA ALA A 33 3.13 -0.71 -31.09
C ALA A 33 4.13 0.43 -31.03
N ASN A 34 4.35 1.02 -29.86
CA ASN A 34 5.53 1.76 -29.43
C ASN A 34 5.25 2.38 -28.07
N GLY A 35 5.74 1.75 -27.01
CA GLY A 35 5.76 2.31 -25.68
C GLY A 35 5.07 1.51 -24.57
N GLY A 36 4.82 0.22 -24.78
CA GLY A 36 4.53 -0.67 -23.65
C GLY A 36 5.75 -0.80 -22.77
N PHE A 37 5.56 -0.87 -21.45
CA PHE A 37 6.64 -1.04 -20.47
C PHE A 37 7.45 -2.33 -20.64
N ASP A 38 7.07 -3.19 -21.58
CA ASP A 38 7.78 -4.44 -21.92
C ASP A 38 9.08 -4.21 -22.72
N ASN A 39 9.40 -2.96 -23.10
CA ASN A 39 10.60 -2.62 -23.88
C ASN A 39 11.77 -2.11 -23.04
N ASP A 40 11.70 -2.10 -21.72
CA ASP A 40 12.90 -2.00 -20.90
C ASP A 40 13.63 -3.35 -20.98
N GLY A 41 14.37 -3.55 -22.05
CA GLY A 41 15.27 -4.70 -22.25
C GLY A 41 16.43 -4.79 -21.24
N GLY A 42 16.30 -4.13 -20.10
CA GLY A 42 17.14 -4.31 -18.93
C GLY A 42 16.77 -5.62 -18.26
N VAL A 43 17.65 -6.59 -18.30
CA VAL A 43 17.61 -7.77 -17.42
C VAL A 43 17.56 -7.24 -15.98
N GLU A 44 16.47 -7.54 -15.25
CA GLU A 44 16.41 -7.24 -13.82
C GLU A 44 17.64 -7.87 -13.17
N LYS A 45 18.51 -7.04 -12.62
CA LYS A 45 19.69 -7.51 -11.95
C LYS A 45 19.35 -7.80 -10.50
N GLU A 46 19.37 -9.07 -10.15
CA GLU A 46 19.27 -9.45 -8.75
C GLU A 46 20.52 -8.96 -8.02
N LEU A 47 20.34 -8.12 -7.02
CA LEU A 47 21.40 -7.64 -6.15
C LEU A 47 21.32 -8.40 -4.83
N ASP A 48 22.48 -8.94 -4.40
CA ASP A 48 22.61 -9.59 -3.07
C ASP A 48 22.59 -8.58 -1.91
N ARG A 49 22.42 -7.29 -2.21
CA ARG A 49 22.45 -6.17 -1.28
C ARG A 49 21.53 -5.04 -1.74
N ASP A 50 21.29 -4.08 -0.87
CA ASP A 50 20.64 -2.83 -1.26
C ASP A 50 21.44 -2.06 -2.32
N PRO A 51 20.75 -1.39 -3.26
CA PRO A 51 21.41 -0.57 -4.26
C PRO A 51 22.14 0.61 -3.59
N ILE A 52 23.36 0.90 -4.04
CA ILE A 52 24.17 2.02 -3.52
C ILE A 52 24.24 3.21 -4.48
N THR A 53 23.75 3.05 -5.71
CA THR A 53 23.62 4.13 -6.68
C THR A 53 22.22 4.17 -7.27
N CYS A 54 21.80 5.34 -7.75
CA CYS A 54 20.48 5.47 -8.41
C CYS A 54 20.37 4.59 -9.67
N ALA A 55 21.48 4.37 -10.38
CA ALA A 55 21.51 3.46 -11.52
C ALA A 55 21.27 1.99 -11.10
N GLU A 56 21.85 1.55 -9.99
CA GLU A 56 21.55 0.23 -9.43
C GLU A 56 20.09 0.11 -8.97
N ALA A 57 19.56 1.15 -8.29
CA ALA A 57 18.17 1.18 -7.84
C ALA A 57 17.18 1.05 -9.01
N THR A 58 17.48 1.69 -10.15
CA THR A 58 16.67 1.57 -11.36
C THR A 58 16.63 0.13 -11.89
N GLN A 59 17.75 -0.58 -11.81
CA GLN A 59 17.85 -1.96 -12.29
C GLN A 59 17.26 -2.97 -11.30
N ALA A 60 17.43 -2.72 -10.00
CA ALA A 60 17.06 -3.66 -8.95
C ALA A 60 15.55 -3.75 -8.68
N ARG A 61 14.77 -2.73 -9.01
CA ARG A 61 13.30 -2.65 -8.76
C ARG A 61 12.95 -3.04 -7.32
N THR A 62 13.40 -2.23 -6.38
CA THR A 62 13.11 -2.41 -4.96
C THR A 62 12.34 -1.19 -4.42
N TYR A 63 11.93 -1.24 -3.15
CA TYR A 63 11.39 -0.07 -2.45
C TYR A 63 12.44 1.02 -2.20
N VAL A 64 13.72 0.74 -2.44
CA VAL A 64 14.85 1.66 -2.29
C VAL A 64 15.13 2.34 -3.62
N GLY A 65 15.11 3.66 -3.68
CA GLY A 65 15.27 4.39 -4.93
C GLY A 65 15.70 5.84 -4.76
N CYS A 66 15.66 6.60 -5.86
CA CYS A 66 16.10 8.00 -5.89
C CYS A 66 15.03 8.98 -6.36
N ASP A 67 13.86 8.50 -6.80
CA ASP A 67 12.80 9.31 -7.41
C ASP A 67 11.44 8.85 -6.89
N TYR A 68 10.74 9.74 -6.18
CA TYR A 68 9.47 9.45 -5.53
C TYR A 68 8.47 10.58 -5.74
N TRP A 69 7.18 10.25 -5.65
CA TRP A 69 6.09 11.21 -5.85
C TRP A 69 5.10 11.19 -4.68
N PRO A 70 5.48 11.78 -3.53
CA PRO A 70 4.57 11.91 -2.39
C PRO A 70 3.26 12.58 -2.79
N THR A 71 2.15 11.98 -2.38
CA THR A 71 0.82 12.39 -2.85
C THR A 71 -0.12 12.52 -1.66
N VAL A 72 -0.58 13.73 -1.38
CA VAL A 72 -1.65 13.97 -0.41
C VAL A 72 -2.91 13.25 -0.85
N THR A 73 -3.57 12.57 0.07
CA THR A 73 -4.84 11.88 -0.16
C THR A 73 -5.93 12.39 0.77
N GLY A 74 -7.16 11.98 0.51
CA GLY A 74 -8.32 12.43 1.27
C GLY A 74 -8.25 12.06 2.76
N ASN A 75 -8.31 13.07 3.65
CA ASN A 75 -8.26 12.90 5.08
C ASN A 75 -9.09 13.98 5.79
N VAL A 76 -9.77 13.60 6.87
CA VAL A 76 -10.58 14.50 7.70
C VAL A 76 -9.78 15.22 8.79
N VAL A 77 -8.50 14.92 8.94
CA VAL A 77 -7.65 15.53 9.98
C VAL A 77 -7.75 17.06 10.00
N PRO A 78 -7.77 17.72 11.19
CA PRO A 78 -7.71 19.18 11.27
C PRO A 78 -6.50 19.75 10.50
N ASP A 79 -6.72 20.86 9.77
CA ASP A 79 -5.72 21.46 8.86
C ASP A 79 -4.45 21.98 9.56
N VAL A 80 -4.49 22.07 10.89
CA VAL A 80 -3.33 22.48 11.68
C VAL A 80 -2.21 21.44 11.66
N PHE A 81 -2.53 20.16 11.53
CA PHE A 81 -1.51 19.12 11.35
C PHE A 81 -0.91 19.17 9.96
N ASP A 82 0.19 18.46 9.74
CA ASP A 82 0.93 18.51 8.49
C ASP A 82 1.05 17.12 7.85
N PHE A 83 0.89 17.09 6.54
CA PHE A 83 1.37 15.99 5.73
C PHE A 83 2.89 15.94 5.79
N ALA A 84 3.48 14.77 5.83
CA ALA A 84 4.92 14.64 5.89
C ALA A 84 5.43 13.45 5.08
N VAL A 85 6.67 13.58 4.62
CA VAL A 85 7.46 12.44 4.19
C VAL A 85 8.63 12.26 5.15
N VAL A 86 8.96 11.00 5.41
CA VAL A 86 10.15 10.64 6.16
C VAL A 86 11.09 9.92 5.22
N VAL A 87 12.29 10.50 5.08
CA VAL A 87 13.32 10.00 4.18
C VAL A 87 14.39 9.33 5.00
N SER A 88 14.69 8.08 4.72
CA SER A 88 15.68 7.29 5.44
C SER A 88 16.83 6.88 4.51
N ASN A 89 18.07 7.11 4.95
CA ASN A 89 19.27 6.81 4.19
C ASN A 89 19.97 5.56 4.72
N SER A 90 19.85 4.44 3.99
CA SER A 90 20.53 3.17 4.31
C SER A 90 21.97 3.11 3.82
N GLY A 91 22.38 4.09 2.99
CA GLY A 91 23.68 4.12 2.36
C GLY A 91 24.82 4.49 3.31
N GLN A 92 26.02 4.62 2.74
CA GLN A 92 27.23 5.03 3.45
C GLN A 92 27.63 6.49 3.17
N THR A 93 26.90 7.17 2.27
CA THR A 93 27.14 8.56 1.88
C THR A 93 25.91 9.41 2.19
N GLU A 94 26.12 10.69 2.54
CA GLU A 94 25.03 11.64 2.77
C GLU A 94 24.13 11.75 1.52
N ALA A 95 22.83 11.65 1.71
CA ALA A 95 21.85 11.89 0.66
C ALA A 95 21.47 13.37 0.63
N ASN A 96 21.61 14.01 -0.55
CA ASN A 96 21.04 15.32 -0.78
C ASN A 96 19.67 15.11 -1.43
N VAL A 97 18.63 15.51 -0.71
CA VAL A 97 17.23 15.30 -1.11
C VAL A 97 16.60 16.63 -1.42
N LYS A 98 15.99 16.73 -2.60
CA LYS A 98 15.21 17.88 -3.03
C LYS A 98 13.76 17.48 -3.21
N VAL A 99 12.85 18.24 -2.59
CA VAL A 99 11.40 18.08 -2.78
C VAL A 99 10.86 19.35 -3.42
N THR A 100 10.16 19.19 -4.52
CA THR A 100 9.41 20.26 -5.20
C THR A 100 7.93 19.89 -5.22
N GLY A 101 7.03 20.85 -5.37
CA GLY A 101 5.60 20.55 -5.34
C GLY A 101 4.68 21.70 -5.69
N PRO A 102 3.39 21.60 -5.39
CA PRO A 102 2.39 22.61 -5.68
C PRO A 102 2.77 24.00 -5.17
N ASN A 103 2.31 25.03 -5.88
CA ASN A 103 2.56 26.45 -5.53
C ASN A 103 4.05 26.81 -5.42
N ASP A 104 4.89 26.26 -6.32
CA ASP A 104 6.33 26.49 -6.36
C ASP A 104 7.06 26.11 -5.07
N PHE A 105 6.46 25.22 -4.27
CA PHE A 105 7.09 24.68 -3.07
C PHE A 105 8.41 24.01 -3.40
N THR A 106 9.45 24.32 -2.64
CA THR A 106 10.75 23.66 -2.72
C THR A 106 11.43 23.62 -1.36
N VAL A 107 12.02 22.47 -1.05
CA VAL A 107 12.86 22.29 0.14
C VAL A 107 14.00 21.33 -0.20
N GLU A 108 15.16 21.59 0.39
CA GLU A 108 16.33 20.72 0.27
C GLU A 108 16.77 20.29 1.68
N VAL A 109 16.98 19.00 1.87
CA VAL A 109 17.44 18.43 3.13
C VAL A 109 18.59 17.47 2.88
N LYS A 110 19.42 17.28 3.91
CA LYS A 110 20.52 16.34 3.92
C LYS A 110 20.22 15.24 4.91
N VAL A 111 20.32 13.98 4.46
CA VAL A 111 20.09 12.80 5.28
C VAL A 111 21.42 12.07 5.46
N ALA A 112 21.97 12.11 6.68
CA ALA A 112 23.22 11.43 6.98
C ALA A 112 23.07 9.89 6.88
N PRO A 113 24.18 9.15 6.65
CA PRO A 113 24.15 7.70 6.66
C PRO A 113 23.53 7.08 7.91
N GLY A 114 22.63 6.13 7.76
CA GLY A 114 21.97 5.43 8.87
C GLY A 114 20.99 6.29 9.68
N THR A 115 20.57 7.44 9.13
CA THR A 115 19.61 8.35 9.79
C THR A 115 18.38 8.58 8.93
N LEU A 116 17.43 9.31 9.46
CA LEU A 116 16.26 9.80 8.74
C LEU A 116 16.05 11.30 8.95
N GLU A 117 15.30 11.91 8.03
CA GLU A 117 14.83 13.29 8.11
C GLU A 117 13.32 13.34 7.85
N LYS A 118 12.63 14.17 8.65
CA LYS A 118 11.19 14.45 8.49
C LYS A 118 11.04 15.73 7.66
N VAL A 119 10.29 15.64 6.58
CA VAL A 119 10.02 16.78 5.69
C VAL A 119 8.51 17.06 5.72
N PHE A 120 8.12 18.14 6.39
CA PHE A 120 6.73 18.57 6.42
C PHE A 120 6.36 19.28 5.12
N LEU A 121 5.25 18.90 4.56
CA LEU A 121 4.76 19.36 3.26
C LEU A 121 3.38 20.00 3.43
N PRO A 122 3.10 21.15 2.80
CA PRO A 122 1.78 21.74 2.80
C PRO A 122 0.69 20.77 2.32
N TRP A 123 -0.50 20.90 2.88
CA TRP A 123 -1.66 20.20 2.33
C TRP A 123 -1.96 20.66 0.91
N VAL A 124 -2.44 19.75 0.07
CA VAL A 124 -3.09 20.03 -1.20
C VAL A 124 -4.59 20.00 -0.97
N PRO A 125 -5.26 21.14 -0.75
CA PRO A 125 -6.64 21.17 -0.23
C PRO A 125 -7.63 20.39 -1.10
N ALA A 126 -7.47 20.43 -2.41
CA ALA A 126 -8.34 19.70 -3.33
C ALA A 126 -8.27 18.19 -3.15
N LEU A 127 -7.11 17.64 -2.79
CA LEU A 127 -6.90 16.19 -2.56
C LEU A 127 -7.25 15.80 -1.12
N LYS A 128 -6.85 16.63 -0.14
CA LYS A 128 -7.13 16.36 1.28
C LYS A 128 -8.63 16.42 1.62
N GLY A 129 -9.34 17.39 1.07
CA GLY A 129 -10.69 17.75 1.50
C GLY A 129 -10.70 18.57 2.80
N ASP A 130 -11.88 18.78 3.38
CA ASP A 130 -12.06 19.61 4.57
C ASP A 130 -11.61 18.88 5.84
N GLY A 131 -10.86 19.59 6.70
CA GLY A 131 -10.56 19.13 8.05
C GLY A 131 -11.78 19.21 8.98
N ILE A 132 -11.94 18.26 9.88
CA ILE A 132 -13.02 18.31 10.89
C ILE A 132 -12.71 19.36 11.96
N VAL A 133 -13.75 20.05 12.39
CA VAL A 133 -13.73 20.97 13.53
C VAL A 133 -14.65 20.49 14.66
N VAL A 134 -15.47 19.47 14.40
CA VAL A 134 -16.36 18.81 15.34
C VAL A 134 -16.35 17.30 15.07
N VAL A 135 -16.26 16.49 16.11
CA VAL A 135 -16.31 15.01 16.02
C VAL A 135 -17.53 14.54 15.23
N ASN A 136 -17.35 13.57 14.35
CA ASN A 136 -18.39 12.96 13.49
C ASN A 136 -19.05 13.91 12.46
N GLN A 137 -18.42 15.02 12.12
CA GLN A 137 -18.87 15.95 11.07
C GLN A 137 -17.90 15.97 9.88
N ALA A 138 -17.46 14.81 9.42
CA ALA A 138 -16.63 14.71 8.22
C ALA A 138 -17.39 15.17 6.97
N THR A 139 -16.78 16.04 6.17
CA THR A 139 -17.31 16.46 4.87
C THR A 139 -16.87 15.45 3.80
N PRO A 140 -17.81 14.74 3.16
CA PRO A 140 -17.46 13.84 2.07
C PRO A 140 -17.05 14.61 0.83
N PHE A 141 -16.18 14.03 0.02
CA PHE A 141 -16.00 14.51 -1.34
C PHE A 141 -17.32 14.48 -2.11
N SER A 142 -17.65 15.57 -2.79
CA SER A 142 -18.83 15.67 -3.66
C SER A 142 -18.53 15.27 -5.11
N SER A 143 -17.27 15.09 -5.46
CA SER A 143 -16.78 14.75 -6.82
C SER A 143 -15.42 14.08 -6.75
N SER A 144 -15.06 13.35 -7.80
CA SER A 144 -13.65 13.00 -8.06
C SER A 144 -12.82 14.25 -8.33
N VAL A 145 -11.51 14.18 -8.06
CA VAL A 145 -10.59 15.33 -8.10
C VAL A 145 -9.46 15.06 -9.10
N LEU A 146 -9.20 16.01 -9.98
CA LEU A 146 -8.01 16.04 -10.83
C LEU A 146 -7.16 17.24 -10.44
N ALA A 147 -6.17 17.03 -9.59
CA ALA A 147 -5.25 18.06 -9.16
C ALA A 147 -4.06 18.14 -10.13
N ARG A 148 -4.04 19.18 -10.96
CA ARG A 148 -2.91 19.43 -11.86
C ARG A 148 -1.68 19.81 -11.06
N LYS A 149 -0.55 19.13 -11.30
CA LYS A 149 0.69 19.24 -10.51
C LYS A 149 0.43 19.15 -9.01
N GLY A 150 -0.49 18.27 -8.62
CA GLY A 150 -0.91 18.08 -7.22
C GLY A 150 0.01 17.19 -6.40
N ALA A 151 0.92 16.45 -7.01
CA ALA A 151 1.91 15.63 -6.30
C ALA A 151 3.17 16.44 -5.99
N TYR A 152 3.86 16.01 -4.94
CA TYR A 152 5.25 16.40 -4.69
C TYR A 152 6.19 15.53 -5.50
N HIS A 153 7.36 16.06 -5.86
CA HIS A 153 8.42 15.31 -6.53
C HIS A 153 9.69 15.35 -5.65
N LEU A 154 10.09 14.19 -5.16
CA LEU A 154 11.26 14.01 -4.31
C LEU A 154 12.37 13.30 -5.10
N VAL A 155 13.52 13.95 -5.20
CA VAL A 155 14.71 13.40 -5.85
C VAL A 155 15.86 13.35 -4.85
N SER A 156 16.55 12.22 -4.80
CA SER A 156 17.73 12.00 -3.96
C SER A 156 18.98 11.75 -4.78
N SER A 157 20.12 12.22 -4.29
CA SER A 157 21.44 11.99 -4.93
C SER A 157 21.95 10.55 -4.80
N VAL A 158 21.44 9.78 -3.85
CA VAL A 158 21.71 8.35 -3.61
C VAL A 158 20.42 7.64 -3.23
N PRO A 159 20.35 6.30 -3.33
CA PRO A 159 19.14 5.56 -2.96
C PRO A 159 18.74 5.78 -1.50
N VAL A 160 17.47 6.05 -1.30
CA VAL A 160 16.82 6.26 0.01
C VAL A 160 15.54 5.45 0.08
N VAL A 161 14.95 5.38 1.27
CA VAL A 161 13.59 4.85 1.50
C VAL A 161 12.69 6.00 1.90
N VAL A 162 11.49 6.04 1.37
CA VAL A 162 10.53 7.12 1.64
C VAL A 162 9.21 6.55 2.11
N TYR A 163 8.73 7.07 3.23
CA TYR A 163 7.36 6.83 3.72
C TYR A 163 6.61 8.15 3.74
N GLN A 164 5.35 8.14 3.36
CA GLN A 164 4.47 9.28 3.59
C GLN A 164 3.59 9.03 4.80
N PHE A 165 3.29 10.10 5.54
CA PHE A 165 2.40 10.13 6.68
C PHE A 165 1.30 11.17 6.46
N ASN A 166 0.10 10.78 6.69
CA ASN A 166 -1.09 11.58 6.42
C ASN A 166 -2.01 11.65 7.67
N PRO A 167 -1.70 12.48 8.67
CA PRO A 167 -0.44 13.20 8.93
C PRO A 167 0.57 12.36 9.74
N LEU A 168 1.76 12.93 10.00
CA LEU A 168 2.77 12.28 10.84
C LEU A 168 2.42 12.41 12.33
N GLU A 169 2.11 13.62 12.77
CA GLU A 169 1.90 13.91 14.19
C GLU A 169 0.47 13.58 14.62
N TYR A 170 0.32 12.92 15.75
CA TYR A 170 -1.01 12.64 16.32
C TYR A 170 -1.34 13.53 17.53
N ALA A 171 -0.36 14.04 18.25
CA ALA A 171 -0.55 14.92 19.40
C ALA A 171 -0.29 16.37 19.00
N GLY A 172 -1.14 17.28 19.46
CA GLY A 172 -0.99 18.73 19.24
C GLY A 172 0.15 19.32 20.04
N LYS A 173 1.40 18.95 19.71
CA LYS A 173 2.62 19.45 20.35
C LYS A 173 3.69 19.74 19.31
N GLY A 174 4.35 20.90 19.44
CA GLY A 174 5.40 21.30 18.51
C GLY A 174 4.82 21.93 17.25
N GLY A 175 5.44 21.65 16.11
CA GLY A 175 5.10 22.16 14.79
C GLY A 175 6.34 22.59 14.03
N PRO A 176 6.28 22.67 12.69
CA PRO A 176 7.34 23.25 11.88
C PRO A 176 7.49 24.76 12.16
N PRO A 177 8.60 25.40 11.78
CA PRO A 177 8.82 26.83 12.03
C PRO A 177 7.66 27.69 11.56
N GLY A 178 7.10 28.50 12.46
CA GLY A 178 5.97 29.40 12.18
C GLY A 178 4.58 28.77 12.32
N LYS A 179 4.47 27.52 12.77
CA LYS A 179 3.20 26.81 13.00
C LYS A 179 3.23 26.08 14.36
N SER A 180 2.09 26.03 15.05
CA SER A 180 1.93 25.30 16.30
C SER A 180 0.78 24.31 16.20
N TRP A 181 1.04 23.02 16.34
CA TRP A 181 -0.01 21.99 16.36
C TRP A 181 -0.91 22.08 17.60
N SER A 182 -0.45 22.78 18.66
CA SER A 182 -1.28 23.01 19.85
C SER A 182 -2.49 23.92 19.62
N GLU A 183 -2.60 24.53 18.44
CA GLU A 183 -3.76 25.30 17.98
C GLU A 183 -4.89 24.43 17.41
N CYS A 184 -4.75 23.10 17.41
CA CYS A 184 -5.78 22.21 16.90
C CYS A 184 -7.03 22.22 17.80
N PRO A 185 -8.22 21.98 17.21
CA PRO A 185 -9.47 21.93 17.97
C PRO A 185 -9.48 20.74 18.93
N GLU A 186 -10.01 20.95 20.15
CA GLU A 186 -10.28 19.87 21.11
C GLU A 186 -11.56 19.12 20.69
N LEU A 187 -11.44 18.19 19.74
CA LEU A 187 -12.57 17.50 19.11
C LEU A 187 -13.43 16.69 20.09
N GLY A 188 -12.84 16.21 21.18
CA GLY A 188 -13.55 15.52 22.28
C GLY A 188 -14.24 16.44 23.28
N GLY A 189 -14.23 17.77 23.05
CA GLY A 189 -14.76 18.81 23.94
C GLY A 189 -13.67 19.40 24.88
N PRO A 190 -14.01 20.46 25.62
CA PRO A 190 -13.06 21.18 26.46
C PRO A 190 -12.31 20.27 27.43
N GLY A 191 -10.97 20.33 27.40
CA GLY A 191 -10.07 19.52 28.24
C GLY A 191 -9.81 18.10 27.72
N SER A 192 -10.32 17.71 26.54
CA SER A 192 -10.02 16.42 25.93
C SER A 192 -8.60 16.31 25.39
N GLY A 193 -7.96 17.47 25.19
CA GLY A 193 -6.66 17.57 24.51
C GLY A 193 -6.79 17.70 22.99
N CYS A 194 -5.69 18.09 22.39
CA CYS A 194 -5.58 18.36 20.98
C CYS A 194 -4.87 17.16 20.31
N PHE A 195 -5.60 16.43 19.47
CA PHE A 195 -5.12 15.24 18.74
C PHE A 195 -5.64 15.25 17.31
N SER A 196 -4.91 14.60 16.41
CA SER A 196 -5.31 14.46 15.00
C SER A 196 -6.50 13.52 14.82
N TYR A 197 -6.53 12.41 15.56
CA TYR A 197 -7.55 11.33 15.45
C TYR A 197 -7.75 10.78 14.03
N SER A 198 -6.80 10.95 13.15
CA SER A 198 -6.94 10.54 11.76
C SER A 198 -5.56 10.47 11.09
N ASN A 199 -4.82 9.40 11.36
CA ASN A 199 -3.47 9.19 10.85
C ASN A 199 -3.34 7.82 10.20
N ASP A 200 -2.61 7.78 9.08
CA ASP A 200 -2.06 6.54 8.53
C ASP A 200 -0.77 6.84 7.78
N ALA A 201 -0.10 5.81 7.34
CA ALA A 201 1.17 5.92 6.64
C ALA A 201 1.28 4.88 5.52
N SER A 202 2.00 5.24 4.47
CA SER A 202 2.26 4.35 3.34
C SER A 202 3.77 4.27 3.04
N LEU A 203 4.24 3.06 2.74
CA LEU A 203 5.52 2.90 2.09
C LEU A 203 5.41 3.39 0.65
N LEU A 204 6.17 4.42 0.27
CA LEU A 204 6.22 4.84 -1.13
C LEU A 204 7.18 3.96 -1.94
N LEU A 205 6.72 3.55 -3.12
CA LEU A 205 7.59 2.93 -4.10
C LEU A 205 8.27 3.99 -4.96
N PRO A 206 9.57 3.88 -5.27
CA PRO A 206 10.20 4.76 -6.23
C PRO A 206 9.58 4.58 -7.62
N SER A 207 9.64 5.61 -8.46
CA SER A 207 9.08 5.56 -9.82
C SER A 207 9.64 4.40 -10.66
N THR A 208 10.85 3.93 -10.34
CA THR A 208 11.49 2.76 -10.95
C THR A 208 10.81 1.43 -10.59
N GLY A 209 10.08 1.39 -9.48
CA GLY A 209 9.26 0.24 -9.04
C GLY A 209 7.85 0.23 -9.65
N TRP A 210 7.43 1.32 -10.30
CA TRP A 210 6.08 1.43 -10.85
C TRP A 210 5.89 0.63 -12.13
N THR A 211 4.62 0.28 -12.40
CA THR A 211 4.18 -0.31 -13.68
C THR A 211 2.98 0.46 -14.25
N GLY A 212 2.42 -0.05 -15.31
CA GLY A 212 1.16 0.44 -15.86
C GLY A 212 -0.07 -0.33 -15.40
N ASN A 213 0.04 -1.31 -14.50
CA ASN A 213 -1.07 -2.19 -14.16
C ASN A 213 -1.24 -2.33 -12.64
N TYR A 214 -2.43 -2.02 -12.15
CA TYR A 214 -2.76 -2.11 -10.72
C TYR A 214 -4.15 -2.69 -10.50
N ARG A 215 -4.23 -3.74 -9.71
CA ARG A 215 -5.50 -4.24 -9.17
C ARG A 215 -5.74 -3.52 -7.84
N VAL A 216 -6.66 -2.55 -7.83
CA VAL A 216 -6.93 -1.75 -6.63
C VAL A 216 -7.39 -2.66 -5.48
N LEU A 217 -6.82 -2.47 -4.31
CA LEU A 217 -7.23 -3.13 -3.07
C LEU A 217 -7.15 -2.12 -1.92
N GLY A 218 -8.23 -1.96 -1.22
CA GLY A 218 -8.39 -1.06 -0.07
C GLY A 218 -9.68 -1.38 0.66
N MET A 219 -10.24 -0.40 1.34
CA MET A 219 -11.52 -0.55 2.06
C MET A 219 -12.67 0.05 1.25
N HIS A 220 -13.90 -0.36 1.57
CA HIS A 220 -15.13 0.26 1.09
C HIS A 220 -15.33 1.65 1.71
N GLY A 221 -16.31 2.41 1.20
CA GLY A 221 -16.71 3.68 1.83
C GLY A 221 -17.29 3.46 3.23
N TRP A 222 -17.40 4.54 3.99
CA TRP A 222 -17.86 4.49 5.38
C TRP A 222 -19.37 4.73 5.49
N SER A 223 -20.04 3.84 6.22
CA SER A 223 -21.39 4.04 6.77
C SER A 223 -21.34 3.97 8.28
N ASN A 224 -22.01 4.89 8.95
CA ASN A 224 -22.22 4.81 10.39
C ASN A 224 -23.46 3.96 10.68
N VAL A 225 -23.39 3.08 11.67
CA VAL A 225 -24.54 2.30 12.13
C VAL A 225 -25.19 3.04 13.29
N THR A 226 -26.44 3.49 13.10
CA THR A 226 -27.20 4.17 14.16
C THR A 226 -27.56 3.18 15.28
N PRO A 227 -27.87 3.67 16.51
CA PRO A 227 -28.34 2.79 17.59
C PRO A 227 -29.60 1.96 17.25
N GLN A 228 -30.37 2.40 16.25
CA GLN A 228 -31.51 1.67 15.72
C GLN A 228 -31.14 0.63 14.65
N GLY A 229 -29.84 0.43 14.36
CA GLY A 229 -29.36 -0.50 13.36
C GLY A 229 -29.50 -0.01 11.91
N THR A 230 -29.78 1.29 11.71
CA THR A 230 -29.85 1.87 10.35
C THR A 230 -28.47 2.32 9.89
N SER A 231 -28.04 1.87 8.72
CA SER A 231 -26.81 2.35 8.09
C SER A 231 -27.02 3.73 7.47
N GLN A 232 -26.14 4.68 7.80
CA GLN A 232 -26.10 6.02 7.21
C GLN A 232 -24.80 6.19 6.41
N PRO A 233 -24.86 6.30 5.08
CA PRO A 233 -23.68 6.54 4.26
C PRO A 233 -23.03 7.89 4.59
N LEU A 234 -21.73 7.89 4.92
CA LEU A 234 -20.99 9.09 5.31
C LEU A 234 -19.90 9.46 4.29
N LEU A 235 -18.97 8.56 3.99
CA LEU A 235 -17.82 8.83 3.12
C LEU A 235 -17.72 7.79 2.00
N GLY A 236 -17.12 8.17 0.86
CA GLY A 236 -16.71 7.27 -0.20
C GLY A 236 -15.28 6.80 -0.01
N SER A 237 -14.92 5.67 -0.63
CA SER A 237 -13.53 5.26 -0.81
C SER A 237 -12.89 6.01 -1.98
N TYR A 238 -11.56 6.06 -2.01
CA TYR A 238 -10.83 6.68 -3.12
C TYR A 238 -9.65 5.82 -3.61
N ALA A 239 -9.21 6.13 -4.83
CA ALA A 239 -7.91 5.74 -5.36
C ALA A 239 -7.26 6.96 -6.00
N ALA A 240 -6.08 7.35 -5.52
CA ALA A 240 -5.28 8.43 -6.07
C ALA A 240 -4.25 7.86 -7.05
N ILE A 241 -4.28 8.31 -8.29
CA ILE A 241 -3.37 7.90 -9.37
C ILE A 241 -2.47 9.07 -9.72
N THR A 242 -1.17 8.91 -9.52
CA THR A 242 -0.16 9.96 -9.75
C THR A 242 0.69 9.59 -10.96
N ALA A 243 0.85 10.53 -11.91
CA ALA A 243 1.71 10.36 -13.07
C ALA A 243 3.07 11.05 -12.87
N SER A 244 4.16 10.37 -13.28
CA SER A 244 5.51 10.96 -13.30
C SER A 244 5.94 11.47 -14.68
N GLN A 245 5.11 11.30 -15.72
CA GLN A 245 5.44 11.63 -17.10
C GLN A 245 4.28 12.30 -17.83
N ASP A 246 4.60 13.29 -18.68
CA ASP A 246 3.61 13.94 -19.52
C ASP A 246 2.96 12.98 -20.52
N GLY A 247 1.68 13.22 -20.88
CA GLY A 247 0.95 12.41 -21.83
C GLY A 247 0.65 11.00 -21.32
N THR A 248 0.56 10.80 -20.01
CA THR A 248 0.09 9.57 -19.38
C THR A 248 -1.41 9.42 -19.60
N LYS A 249 -1.83 8.28 -20.14
CA LYS A 249 -3.24 7.91 -20.34
C LYS A 249 -3.56 6.74 -19.42
N VAL A 250 -4.55 6.90 -18.58
CA VAL A 250 -5.00 5.88 -17.63
C VAL A 250 -6.39 5.43 -18.00
N LYS A 251 -6.62 4.12 -18.00
CA LYS A 251 -7.93 3.46 -18.12
C LYS A 251 -8.20 2.73 -16.83
N VAL A 252 -9.36 2.98 -16.21
CA VAL A 252 -9.78 2.27 -15.00
C VAL A 252 -11.05 1.48 -15.32
N ALA A 253 -10.90 0.16 -15.46
CA ALA A 253 -12.03 -0.76 -15.54
C ALA A 253 -12.60 -0.94 -14.12
N LEU A 254 -13.83 -0.48 -13.92
CA LEU A 254 -14.45 -0.41 -12.60
C LEU A 254 -14.92 -1.78 -12.11
N GLY A 255 -14.55 -2.11 -10.87
CA GLY A 255 -14.93 -3.35 -10.19
C GLY A 255 -16.43 -3.44 -9.86
N ALA A 256 -16.82 -4.59 -9.33
CA ALA A 256 -18.24 -4.96 -9.14
C ALA A 256 -19.03 -4.04 -8.20
N LYS A 257 -18.36 -3.34 -7.28
CA LYS A 257 -18.99 -2.41 -6.32
C LYS A 257 -18.61 -0.95 -6.57
N ALA A 258 -17.90 -0.64 -7.65
CA ALA A 258 -17.48 0.71 -7.94
C ALA A 258 -18.67 1.56 -8.43
N LYS A 259 -18.86 2.72 -7.80
CA LYS A 259 -19.79 3.76 -8.26
C LYS A 259 -19.11 5.11 -8.10
N VAL A 260 -18.50 5.58 -9.17
CA VAL A 260 -17.58 6.73 -9.19
C VAL A 260 -18.35 8.03 -9.40
N LEU A 261 -18.02 9.04 -8.58
CA LEU A 261 -18.47 10.41 -8.74
C LEU A 261 -17.71 11.09 -9.88
N ALA A 262 -18.42 11.81 -10.75
CA ALA A 262 -17.77 12.66 -11.76
C ALA A 262 -17.05 13.86 -11.10
N GLY A 263 -16.02 14.39 -11.76
CA GLY A 263 -15.40 15.65 -11.37
C GLY A 263 -14.14 15.98 -12.17
N GLN A 264 -13.98 17.24 -12.54
CA GLN A 264 -12.74 17.80 -13.11
C GLN A 264 -12.12 16.98 -14.26
N GLY A 265 -12.96 16.44 -15.16
CA GLY A 265 -12.51 15.62 -16.30
C GLY A 265 -12.48 14.12 -16.03
N ILE A 266 -12.79 13.67 -14.81
CA ILE A 266 -13.03 12.28 -14.46
C ILE A 266 -14.52 12.00 -14.66
N ALA A 267 -14.86 11.03 -15.50
CA ALA A 267 -16.25 10.66 -15.76
C ALA A 267 -16.86 9.85 -14.62
N ALA A 268 -18.17 10.01 -14.39
CA ALA A 268 -18.91 9.09 -13.53
C ALA A 268 -18.98 7.69 -14.15
N GLY A 269 -18.99 6.66 -13.30
CA GLY A 269 -19.10 5.29 -13.77
C GLY A 269 -19.59 4.34 -12.69
N GLY A 270 -20.10 3.21 -13.14
CA GLY A 270 -20.51 2.08 -12.30
C GLY A 270 -19.82 0.79 -12.71
N PRO A 271 -20.20 -0.35 -12.12
CA PRO A 271 -19.58 -1.65 -12.38
C PRO A 271 -19.41 -1.97 -13.87
N GLY A 272 -18.24 -2.44 -14.26
CA GLY A 272 -17.89 -2.83 -15.63
C GLY A 272 -17.70 -1.66 -16.61
N LYS A 273 -17.85 -0.40 -16.20
CA LYS A 273 -17.48 0.76 -17.02
C LYS A 273 -15.99 1.00 -17.00
N VAL A 274 -15.48 1.57 -18.07
CA VAL A 274 -14.09 2.05 -18.16
C VAL A 274 -14.10 3.57 -18.09
N ILE A 275 -13.29 4.12 -17.19
CA ILE A 275 -13.02 5.58 -17.10
C ILE A 275 -11.65 5.82 -17.74
N GLU A 276 -11.56 6.83 -18.58
CA GLU A 276 -10.30 7.27 -19.20
C GLU A 276 -9.89 8.63 -18.64
N ILE A 277 -8.61 8.76 -18.27
CA ILE A 277 -8.04 9.95 -17.64
C ILE A 277 -6.72 10.28 -18.33
N ALA A 278 -6.52 11.55 -18.68
CA ALA A 278 -5.24 12.05 -19.20
C ALA A 278 -4.52 12.83 -18.11
N LEU A 279 -3.25 12.50 -17.89
CA LEU A 279 -2.38 13.08 -16.87
C LEU A 279 -1.06 13.52 -17.49
N ASP A 280 -0.49 14.58 -16.94
CA ASP A 280 0.89 14.99 -17.16
C ASP A 280 1.71 14.79 -15.87
N ALA A 281 3.02 14.94 -15.95
CA ALA A 281 3.92 14.75 -14.80
C ALA A 281 3.49 15.62 -13.61
N GLY A 282 3.32 15.00 -12.44
CA GLY A 282 2.85 15.60 -11.20
C GLY A 282 1.34 15.72 -11.05
N ASP A 283 0.56 15.38 -12.05
CA ASP A 283 -0.90 15.36 -11.92
C ASP A 283 -1.36 14.20 -11.05
N VAL A 284 -2.42 14.44 -10.28
CA VAL A 284 -3.07 13.43 -9.42
C VAL A 284 -4.55 13.33 -9.76
N ALA A 285 -5.00 12.16 -10.15
CA ALA A 285 -6.42 11.83 -10.27
C ALA A 285 -6.88 11.06 -9.03
N GLN A 286 -7.59 11.71 -8.12
CA GLN A 286 -8.24 11.05 -6.99
C GLN A 286 -9.67 10.68 -7.38
N ILE A 287 -9.86 9.41 -7.74
CA ILE A 287 -11.15 8.83 -8.10
C ILE A 287 -11.89 8.51 -6.81
N VAL A 288 -13.11 9.04 -6.66
CA VAL A 288 -13.91 8.91 -5.44
C VAL A 288 -15.21 8.18 -5.75
N THR A 289 -15.61 7.24 -4.87
CA THR A 289 -16.91 6.57 -4.98
C THR A 289 -18.04 7.39 -4.34
N GLU A 290 -19.28 7.04 -4.64
CA GLU A 290 -20.40 7.43 -3.79
C GLU A 290 -20.19 6.95 -2.36
N LYS A 291 -20.90 7.57 -1.42
CA LYS A 291 -20.82 7.32 0.01
C LYS A 291 -21.43 5.97 0.39
N GLY A 292 -20.80 5.33 1.38
CA GLY A 292 -21.35 4.14 2.04
C GLY A 292 -20.57 2.87 1.76
N ASP A 293 -20.74 1.92 2.64
CA ASP A 293 -20.06 0.62 2.68
C ASP A 293 -20.40 -0.32 1.52
N GLN A 294 -21.47 -0.03 0.78
CA GLN A 294 -21.84 -0.75 -0.43
C GLN A 294 -20.97 -0.39 -1.65
N PHE A 295 -20.16 0.69 -1.59
CA PHE A 295 -19.35 1.17 -2.69
C PHE A 295 -17.86 1.11 -2.36
N GLU A 296 -17.07 0.63 -3.31
CA GLU A 296 -15.61 0.55 -3.21
C GLU A 296 -14.94 0.52 -4.59
N LEU A 297 -13.67 0.92 -4.63
CA LEU A 297 -12.84 0.81 -5.83
C LEU A 297 -12.05 -0.51 -5.88
N SER A 298 -12.03 -1.29 -4.80
CA SER A 298 -11.32 -2.58 -4.77
C SER A 298 -11.84 -3.50 -5.89
N GLY A 299 -10.92 -4.25 -6.48
CA GLY A 299 -11.18 -5.09 -7.65
C GLY A 299 -11.11 -4.35 -9.00
N SER A 300 -11.17 -3.01 -9.02
CA SER A 300 -10.97 -2.23 -10.24
C SER A 300 -9.55 -2.43 -10.79
N LEU A 301 -9.41 -2.41 -12.12
CA LEU A 301 -8.12 -2.52 -12.81
C LEU A 301 -7.74 -1.17 -13.41
N ALA A 302 -6.72 -0.53 -12.84
CA ALA A 302 -6.10 0.64 -13.43
C ALA A 302 -4.98 0.21 -14.38
N GLN A 303 -5.05 0.69 -15.63
CA GLN A 303 -4.04 0.43 -16.65
C GLN A 303 -3.61 1.73 -17.29
N SER A 304 -2.31 1.89 -17.54
CA SER A 304 -1.76 3.10 -18.14
C SER A 304 -0.68 2.79 -19.17
N ASN A 305 -0.47 3.73 -20.10
CA ASN A 305 0.57 3.64 -21.13
C ASN A 305 1.97 4.01 -20.62
N LYS A 306 2.05 4.53 -19.39
CA LYS A 306 3.30 4.92 -18.69
C LYS A 306 3.18 4.55 -17.23
N PRO A 307 4.29 4.30 -16.49
CA PRO A 307 4.24 3.99 -15.07
C PRO A 307 3.49 5.05 -14.26
N VAL A 308 2.69 4.61 -13.31
CA VAL A 308 1.95 5.46 -12.39
C VAL A 308 2.06 4.93 -10.96
N GLN A 309 1.84 5.77 -9.96
CA GLN A 309 1.59 5.37 -8.58
C GLN A 309 0.09 5.27 -8.35
N VAL A 310 -0.32 4.32 -7.54
CA VAL A 310 -1.72 4.20 -7.07
C VAL A 310 -1.71 4.06 -5.56
N ILE A 311 -2.46 4.93 -4.86
CA ILE A 311 -2.71 4.85 -3.41
C ILE A 311 -4.21 4.70 -3.22
N SER A 312 -4.63 3.73 -2.40
CA SER A 312 -6.05 3.52 -2.06
C SER A 312 -6.32 3.85 -0.62
N GLY A 313 -7.51 4.39 -0.32
CA GLY A 313 -7.86 4.74 1.05
C GLY A 313 -9.30 5.20 1.25
N VAL A 314 -9.57 5.61 2.48
CA VAL A 314 -10.82 6.24 2.92
C VAL A 314 -10.48 7.38 3.88
N GLN A 315 -11.17 8.54 3.74
CA GLN A 315 -10.90 9.71 4.59
C GLN A 315 -11.00 9.41 6.09
N CYS A 316 -11.94 8.57 6.49
CA CYS A 316 -12.15 8.06 7.86
C CYS A 316 -13.06 6.83 7.79
N ILE A 317 -12.77 5.78 8.56
CA ILE A 317 -13.59 4.57 8.57
C ILE A 317 -13.51 3.84 9.91
N ASN A 318 -14.62 3.27 10.37
CA ASN A 318 -14.65 2.34 11.50
C ASN A 318 -14.28 0.92 11.03
N VAL A 319 -13.46 0.22 11.77
CA VAL A 319 -13.11 -1.19 11.52
C VAL A 319 -13.19 -1.99 12.81
N PRO A 320 -14.12 -2.98 12.95
CA PRO A 320 -15.33 -3.17 12.14
C PRO A 320 -16.27 -1.98 12.11
N ALA A 321 -17.28 -2.02 11.22
CA ALA A 321 -18.19 -0.91 10.98
C ALA A 321 -18.96 -0.39 12.19
N ASP A 322 -19.20 -1.25 13.20
CA ASP A 322 -19.90 -0.94 14.45
C ASP A 322 -18.97 -0.52 15.60
N THR A 323 -17.67 -0.46 15.36
CA THR A 323 -16.66 -0.04 16.36
C THR A 323 -16.52 1.47 16.33
N PRO A 324 -16.75 2.18 17.45
CA PRO A 324 -16.60 3.64 17.51
C PRO A 324 -15.15 4.10 17.24
N ALA A 325 -15.03 5.32 16.82
CA ALA A 325 -13.85 6.05 16.38
C ALA A 325 -13.34 5.57 15.00
N CYS A 326 -13.48 6.46 14.04
CA CYS A 326 -12.94 6.22 12.70
C CYS A 326 -11.55 6.81 12.59
N ASP A 327 -10.69 6.17 11.83
CA ASP A 327 -9.40 6.70 11.43
C ASP A 327 -9.26 6.74 9.90
N HIS A 328 -8.36 7.57 9.42
CA HIS A 328 -7.91 7.55 8.05
C HIS A 328 -7.23 6.21 7.74
N VAL A 329 -7.43 5.72 6.54
CA VAL A 329 -6.71 4.54 6.05
C VAL A 329 -6.19 4.81 4.65
N GLU A 330 -4.89 4.54 4.42
CA GLU A 330 -4.28 4.61 3.10
C GLU A 330 -3.12 3.63 2.97
N GLU A 331 -2.87 3.14 1.76
CA GLU A 331 -1.63 2.40 1.45
C GLU A 331 -1.37 2.40 -0.06
N SER A 332 -0.09 2.35 -0.41
CA SER A 332 0.37 2.11 -1.77
C SER A 332 -0.15 0.79 -2.30
N VAL A 333 -0.86 0.82 -3.42
CA VAL A 333 -1.27 -0.39 -4.13
C VAL A 333 -0.06 -0.97 -4.85
N LEU A 334 0.22 -2.25 -4.62
CA LEU A 334 1.33 -2.91 -5.32
C LEU A 334 1.02 -3.08 -6.82
N PRO A 335 2.02 -2.93 -7.70
CA PRO A 335 1.87 -3.28 -9.10
C PRO A 335 1.37 -4.71 -9.27
N ALA A 336 0.46 -4.94 -10.21
CA ALA A 336 -0.11 -6.28 -10.44
C ALA A 336 0.95 -7.32 -10.79
N GLU A 337 2.03 -6.90 -11.42
CA GLU A 337 3.20 -7.73 -11.76
C GLU A 337 4.06 -8.09 -10.54
N ALA A 338 3.93 -7.37 -9.43
CA ALA A 338 4.63 -7.66 -8.18
C ALA A 338 3.83 -8.57 -7.23
N LEU A 339 2.58 -8.90 -7.55
CA LEU A 339 1.77 -9.80 -6.75
C LEU A 339 2.29 -11.23 -6.85
N GLY A 340 2.34 -11.93 -5.71
CA GLY A 340 2.81 -13.30 -5.62
C GLY A 340 1.71 -14.31 -5.38
N LYS A 341 2.14 -15.55 -5.06
CA LYS A 341 1.25 -16.68 -4.85
C LYS A 341 1.25 -17.22 -3.42
N LYS A 342 2.15 -16.75 -2.58
CA LYS A 342 2.24 -17.18 -1.17
C LYS A 342 2.45 -15.99 -0.25
N TYR A 343 1.67 -15.96 0.83
CA TYR A 343 1.73 -14.92 1.84
C TYR A 343 1.74 -15.53 3.24
N VAL A 344 2.51 -14.91 4.15
CA VAL A 344 2.46 -15.16 5.59
C VAL A 344 1.73 -13.98 6.20
N VAL A 345 0.47 -14.16 6.52
CA VAL A 345 -0.41 -13.11 7.05
C VAL A 345 -0.37 -13.17 8.57
N THR A 346 0.10 -12.09 9.18
CA THR A 346 0.23 -11.99 10.64
C THR A 346 -0.71 -10.95 11.20
N THR A 347 -1.28 -11.25 12.36
CA THR A 347 -2.00 -10.25 13.15
C THR A 347 -1.06 -9.15 13.62
N PRO A 348 -1.53 -7.89 13.73
CA PRO A 348 -0.73 -6.82 14.33
C PRO A 348 -0.42 -7.16 15.79
N THR A 349 0.71 -6.65 16.31
CA THR A 349 0.99 -6.69 17.74
C THR A 349 0.27 -5.54 18.42
N ARG A 350 -0.73 -5.81 19.24
CA ARG A 350 -1.51 -4.77 19.94
C ARG A 350 -0.70 -4.07 21.04
N PRO A 351 -1.16 -2.93 21.58
CA PRO A 351 -0.42 -2.15 22.58
C PRO A 351 0.03 -2.91 23.84
N SER A 352 -0.61 -4.04 24.17
CA SER A 352 -0.18 -4.92 25.27
C SER A 352 1.01 -5.82 24.96
N GLY A 353 1.52 -5.81 23.72
CA GLY A 353 2.61 -6.67 23.26
C GLY A 353 2.20 -8.08 22.83
N THR A 354 0.90 -8.36 22.73
CA THR A 354 0.36 -9.66 22.31
C THR A 354 -0.30 -9.57 20.92
N PRO A 355 -0.50 -10.70 20.21
CA PRO A 355 -1.23 -10.71 18.94
C PRO A 355 -2.60 -10.03 19.04
N GLY A 356 -2.92 -9.21 18.05
CA GLY A 356 -4.14 -8.43 17.98
C GLY A 356 -5.17 -9.01 17.01
N LEU A 357 -6.04 -8.14 16.52
CA LEU A 357 -7.11 -8.43 15.58
C LEU A 357 -6.92 -7.57 14.32
N HIS A 358 -7.29 -8.10 13.18
CA HIS A 358 -7.37 -7.33 11.93
C HIS A 358 -8.46 -7.86 11.00
N VAL A 359 -8.98 -7.00 10.15
CA VAL A 359 -9.80 -7.42 9.01
C VAL A 359 -8.85 -7.79 7.87
N VAL A 360 -9.09 -8.93 7.23
CA VAL A 360 -8.27 -9.44 6.11
C VAL A 360 -9.08 -9.43 4.83
N ARG A 361 -8.55 -8.79 3.79
CA ARG A 361 -9.16 -8.68 2.47
C ARG A 361 -8.23 -9.22 1.38
N PHE A 362 -8.82 -9.85 0.40
CA PHE A 362 -8.14 -10.47 -0.74
C PHE A 362 -8.63 -9.84 -2.04
N VAL A 363 -7.76 -9.77 -3.03
CA VAL A 363 -8.15 -9.46 -4.42
C VAL A 363 -7.53 -10.46 -5.37
N GLY A 364 -8.35 -11.06 -6.23
CA GLY A 364 -7.89 -11.95 -7.29
C GLY A 364 -7.29 -11.15 -8.45
N ASN A 365 -6.09 -11.52 -8.90
CA ASN A 365 -5.48 -10.94 -10.11
C ASN A 365 -5.83 -11.75 -11.36
N ARG A 366 -6.16 -13.04 -11.20
CA ARG A 366 -6.54 -13.97 -12.27
C ARG A 366 -7.72 -14.82 -11.87
N ASP A 367 -8.41 -15.32 -12.91
CA ASP A 367 -9.48 -16.29 -12.72
C ASP A 367 -8.97 -17.62 -12.18
N ASP A 368 -9.86 -18.38 -11.56
CA ASP A 368 -9.59 -19.72 -11.03
C ASP A 368 -8.43 -19.80 -10.02
N THR A 369 -8.12 -18.72 -9.32
CA THR A 369 -7.13 -18.72 -8.23
C THR A 369 -7.66 -19.50 -7.05
N LYS A 370 -7.24 -20.76 -6.88
CA LYS A 370 -7.59 -21.60 -5.72
C LYS A 370 -6.65 -21.26 -4.57
N LEU A 371 -7.20 -21.12 -3.36
CA LEU A 371 -6.45 -20.79 -2.16
C LEU A 371 -6.41 -21.98 -1.18
N THR A 372 -5.26 -22.17 -0.57
CA THR A 372 -5.03 -23.14 0.51
C THR A 372 -4.41 -22.45 1.71
N TYR A 373 -4.71 -22.92 2.92
CA TYR A 373 -4.34 -22.28 4.18
C TYR A 373 -3.62 -23.25 5.10
N ALA A 374 -2.66 -22.75 5.88
CA ALA A 374 -1.96 -23.49 6.91
C ALA A 374 -1.68 -22.59 8.13
N PRO A 375 -1.78 -23.09 9.39
CA PRO A 375 -2.18 -24.43 9.77
C PRO A 375 -3.69 -24.67 9.58
N SER A 376 -4.51 -23.60 9.49
CA SER A 376 -5.96 -23.69 9.29
C SER A 376 -6.48 -22.46 8.55
N LYS A 377 -7.60 -22.60 7.87
CA LYS A 377 -8.28 -21.48 7.21
C LYS A 377 -9.06 -20.66 8.25
N PRO A 378 -8.83 -19.33 8.37
CA PRO A 378 -9.70 -18.49 9.20
C PRO A 378 -11.14 -18.48 8.66
N ALA A 379 -12.10 -18.23 9.54
CA ALA A 379 -13.52 -18.24 9.19
C ALA A 379 -13.83 -17.27 8.04
N GLY A 380 -14.65 -17.72 7.08
CA GLY A 380 -15.10 -16.93 5.94
C GLY A 380 -14.03 -16.52 4.93
N CYS A 381 -12.74 -16.84 5.16
CA CYS A 381 -11.73 -16.57 4.14
C CYS A 381 -12.02 -17.39 2.85
N PRO A 382 -11.72 -16.83 1.66
CA PRO A 382 -12.12 -17.44 0.38
C PRO A 382 -11.33 -18.72 0.06
N ASP A 383 -11.97 -19.69 -0.59
CA ASP A 383 -11.30 -20.86 -1.17
C ASP A 383 -10.87 -20.65 -2.63
N ARG A 384 -11.43 -19.63 -3.28
CA ARG A 384 -11.18 -19.28 -4.67
C ARG A 384 -11.39 -17.79 -4.90
N LEU A 385 -10.70 -17.24 -5.88
CA LEU A 385 -10.87 -15.86 -6.37
C LEU A 385 -10.89 -15.87 -7.90
N SER A 386 -11.72 -14.98 -8.46
CA SER A 386 -11.70 -14.60 -9.87
C SER A 386 -10.95 -13.28 -10.05
N ALA A 387 -10.58 -12.94 -11.28
CA ALA A 387 -9.93 -11.66 -11.58
C ALA A 387 -10.83 -10.47 -11.18
N GLY A 388 -10.34 -9.58 -10.32
CA GLY A 388 -11.08 -8.44 -9.80
C GLY A 388 -12.09 -8.78 -8.70
N GLU A 389 -12.24 -10.03 -8.33
CA GLU A 389 -13.04 -10.40 -7.16
C GLU A 389 -12.35 -9.97 -5.87
N VAL A 390 -13.13 -9.35 -4.99
CA VAL A 390 -12.70 -8.97 -3.65
C VAL A 390 -13.45 -9.80 -2.64
N ALA A 391 -12.73 -10.47 -1.76
CA ALA A 391 -13.27 -11.25 -0.67
C ALA A 391 -12.69 -10.79 0.67
N GLN A 392 -13.46 -10.95 1.74
CA GLN A 392 -13.07 -10.62 3.10
C GLN A 392 -13.37 -11.82 4.01
N CYS A 393 -12.48 -12.10 4.98
CA CYS A 393 -12.77 -13.10 6.01
C CYS A 393 -13.92 -12.64 6.92
N ASP A 394 -14.63 -13.58 7.54
CA ASP A 394 -15.74 -13.27 8.47
C ASP A 394 -15.19 -12.64 9.75
N GLY A 395 -15.55 -11.37 9.98
CA GLY A 395 -15.12 -10.62 11.15
C GLY A 395 -13.61 -10.43 11.26
N PRO A 396 -13.11 -9.88 12.37
CA PRO A 396 -11.69 -9.75 12.62
C PRO A 396 -11.01 -11.10 12.86
N VAL A 397 -9.91 -11.32 12.16
CA VAL A 397 -9.04 -12.50 12.31
C VAL A 397 -8.09 -12.28 13.48
N SER A 398 -7.90 -13.30 14.32
CA SER A 398 -7.04 -13.29 15.53
C SER A 398 -5.87 -14.25 15.46
N THR A 399 -5.64 -14.90 14.32
CA THR A 399 -4.60 -15.91 14.14
C THR A 399 -3.73 -15.59 12.93
N ASP A 400 -2.45 -15.92 13.06
CA ASP A 400 -1.54 -15.88 11.93
C ASP A 400 -1.79 -17.09 11.02
N PHE A 401 -1.54 -16.95 9.73
CA PHE A 401 -1.68 -18.06 8.79
C PHE A 401 -0.82 -17.87 7.54
N VAL A 402 -0.49 -18.97 6.89
CA VAL A 402 0.08 -18.98 5.55
C VAL A 402 -1.06 -19.24 4.57
N VAL A 403 -1.09 -18.49 3.49
CA VAL A 403 -2.02 -18.73 2.39
C VAL A 403 -1.27 -18.84 1.06
N SER A 404 -1.61 -19.86 0.28
CA SER A 404 -1.01 -20.12 -1.04
C SER A 404 -2.10 -20.18 -2.11
N GLY A 405 -1.87 -19.49 -3.22
CA GLY A 405 -2.73 -19.46 -4.39
C GLY A 405 -2.14 -20.21 -5.59
N THR A 406 -3.01 -20.78 -6.42
CA THR A 406 -2.58 -21.38 -7.71
C THR A 406 -2.13 -20.32 -8.71
N GLN A 407 -2.63 -19.08 -8.56
CA GLN A 407 -2.25 -17.90 -9.31
C GLN A 407 -1.95 -16.75 -8.35
N GLU A 408 -1.42 -15.64 -8.86
CA GLU A 408 -1.12 -14.44 -8.08
C GLU A 408 -2.40 -13.71 -7.61
N PHE A 409 -2.34 -13.17 -6.40
CA PHE A 409 -3.42 -12.42 -5.74
C PHE A 409 -2.84 -11.37 -4.78
N GLY A 410 -3.65 -10.45 -4.30
CA GLY A 410 -3.24 -9.43 -3.33
C GLY A 410 -3.93 -9.60 -1.98
N ILE A 411 -3.25 -9.17 -0.91
CA ILE A 411 -3.78 -9.12 0.46
C ILE A 411 -3.55 -7.73 1.05
N ALA A 412 -4.63 -7.16 1.59
CA ALA A 412 -4.57 -6.00 2.48
C ALA A 412 -5.21 -6.35 3.83
N THR A 413 -4.70 -5.75 4.89
CA THR A 413 -5.28 -5.90 6.22
C THR A 413 -5.51 -4.55 6.86
N PHE A 414 -6.45 -4.52 7.81
CA PHE A 414 -6.88 -3.32 8.50
C PHE A 414 -6.88 -3.58 9.99
N MET A 415 -6.16 -2.77 10.74
CA MET A 415 -6.24 -2.80 12.20
C MET A 415 -7.67 -2.48 12.65
N VAL A 416 -8.06 -3.02 13.78
CA VAL A 416 -9.36 -2.72 14.38
C VAL A 416 -9.28 -1.54 15.31
N GLY A 417 -10.37 -0.80 15.45
CA GLY A 417 -10.48 0.31 16.39
C GLY A 417 -10.19 -0.11 17.84
N ALA A 418 -9.59 0.78 18.62
CA ALA A 418 -9.19 0.54 20.01
C ALA A 418 -10.33 0.04 20.91
N ALA A 419 -11.56 0.41 20.62
CA ALA A 419 -12.75 -0.03 21.36
C ALA A 419 -12.99 -1.55 21.33
N MET A 420 -12.39 -2.27 20.35
CA MET A 420 -12.41 -3.74 20.32
C MET A 420 -11.62 -4.37 21.47
N TYR A 421 -10.67 -3.64 22.04
CA TYR A 421 -9.83 -4.11 23.14
C TYR A 421 -10.21 -3.45 24.48
N GLU A 422 -10.54 -2.15 24.45
CA GLU A 422 -10.70 -1.31 25.63
C GLU A 422 -11.89 -0.36 25.49
N ALA A 423 -13.10 -0.90 25.32
CA ALA A 423 -14.34 -0.16 25.00
C ALA A 423 -14.68 1.01 25.96
N SER A 424 -14.17 1.00 27.20
CA SER A 424 -14.44 2.02 28.21
C SER A 424 -13.28 2.99 28.44
N ASN A 425 -12.14 2.79 27.80
CA ASN A 425 -10.95 3.60 27.99
C ASN A 425 -10.94 4.82 27.07
N ARG A 426 -11.11 6.02 27.63
CA ARG A 426 -11.04 7.30 26.89
C ARG A 426 -9.63 7.66 26.38
N LYS A 427 -8.62 6.85 26.66
CA LYS A 427 -7.24 6.97 26.20
C LYS A 427 -6.77 5.66 25.57
N ALA A 428 -7.70 4.87 25.04
CA ALA A 428 -7.38 3.64 24.35
C ALA A 428 -6.38 3.93 23.22
N LYS A 429 -5.42 3.03 23.05
CA LYS A 429 -4.40 3.14 22.01
C LYS A 429 -4.77 2.34 20.79
N GLY A 430 -4.59 2.97 19.65
CA GLY A 430 -4.85 2.38 18.34
C GLY A 430 -6.18 2.80 17.76
N ASP A 431 -6.27 2.69 16.46
CA ASP A 431 -7.47 2.87 15.66
C ASP A 431 -7.24 2.19 14.29
N PRO A 432 -8.19 2.20 13.33
CA PRO A 432 -7.96 1.63 12.02
C PRO A 432 -6.69 2.16 11.34
N SER A 433 -5.95 1.27 10.70
CA SER A 433 -4.92 1.61 9.70
C SER A 433 -4.83 0.49 8.66
N GLN A 434 -4.38 0.82 7.46
CA GLN A 434 -4.30 -0.09 6.33
C GLN A 434 -2.86 -0.51 6.06
N THR A 435 -2.66 -1.77 5.67
CA THR A 435 -1.39 -2.22 5.10
C THR A 435 -1.61 -3.29 4.04
N VAL A 436 -0.63 -3.46 3.15
CA VAL A 436 -0.53 -4.58 2.23
C VAL A 436 0.52 -5.57 2.68
N PHE A 437 0.37 -6.83 2.29
CA PHE A 437 1.37 -7.85 2.56
C PHE A 437 2.24 -8.09 1.33
N ALA A 438 3.56 -8.11 1.55
CA ALA A 438 4.50 -8.63 0.56
C ALA A 438 4.35 -10.15 0.44
N SER A 439 4.34 -10.68 -0.77
CA SER A 439 4.44 -12.12 -0.97
C SER A 439 5.82 -12.64 -0.57
N THR A 440 5.94 -13.93 -0.29
CA THR A 440 7.23 -14.53 0.11
C THR A 440 8.32 -14.35 -0.94
N GLU A 441 7.94 -14.21 -2.20
CA GLU A 441 8.84 -13.97 -3.35
C GLU A 441 9.44 -12.56 -3.35
N GLN A 442 8.85 -11.63 -2.59
CA GLN A 442 9.29 -10.24 -2.45
C GLN A 442 10.03 -9.98 -1.12
N PHE A 443 10.26 -11.02 -0.32
CA PHE A 443 11.00 -10.95 0.93
C PHE A 443 12.48 -10.60 0.69
N ARG A 444 13.11 -9.98 1.69
CA ARG A 444 14.48 -9.48 1.62
C ARG A 444 15.32 -9.97 2.81
N THR A 445 16.62 -9.89 2.66
CA THR A 445 17.59 -10.19 3.74
C THR A 445 18.01 -8.95 4.51
N SER A 446 17.72 -7.74 3.99
CA SER A 446 18.05 -6.49 4.65
C SER A 446 16.91 -5.47 4.49
N TYR A 447 16.70 -4.70 5.55
CA TYR A 447 15.71 -3.63 5.59
C TYR A 447 16.27 -2.43 6.34
N LEU A 448 16.00 -1.25 5.79
CA LEU A 448 15.96 -0.02 6.54
C LEU A 448 14.51 0.43 6.60
N PHE A 449 14.01 0.68 7.78
CA PHE A 449 12.66 1.15 7.99
C PHE A 449 12.61 2.16 9.14
N LEU A 450 11.49 2.78 9.33
CA LEU A 450 11.33 3.78 10.36
C LEU A 450 10.11 3.51 11.24
N THR A 451 10.16 4.04 12.46
CA THR A 451 9.00 4.24 13.30
C THR A 451 9.08 5.61 13.92
N PRO A 452 8.06 6.48 13.77
CA PRO A 452 8.09 7.81 14.36
C PRO A 452 8.23 7.75 15.88
N ASP A 453 9.12 8.56 16.45
CA ASP A 453 9.29 8.68 17.91
C ASP A 453 8.09 9.37 18.59
N ASP A 454 7.18 9.94 17.80
CA ASP A 454 6.02 10.68 18.27
C ASP A 454 4.90 9.76 18.80
N TYR A 455 4.84 8.51 18.31
CA TYR A 455 3.87 7.52 18.78
C TYR A 455 4.27 6.92 20.14
N ASP A 456 3.26 6.48 20.91
CA ASP A 456 3.48 5.99 22.28
C ASP A 456 4.26 4.68 22.32
N ILE A 457 3.98 3.78 21.38
CA ILE A 457 4.65 2.48 21.26
C ILE A 457 4.63 1.99 19.81
N SER A 458 5.72 1.40 19.37
CA SER A 458 5.87 0.84 18.04
C SER A 458 6.39 -0.59 18.09
N TYR A 459 5.99 -1.40 17.11
CA TYR A 459 6.35 -2.82 17.00
C TYR A 459 6.82 -3.16 15.58
N ALA A 460 7.67 -4.19 15.50
CA ALA A 460 7.96 -4.91 14.28
C ALA A 460 7.44 -6.35 14.39
N VAL A 461 6.85 -6.83 13.30
CA VAL A 461 6.49 -8.22 13.09
C VAL A 461 7.31 -8.73 11.91
N ILE A 462 8.18 -9.70 12.18
CA ILE A 462 9.07 -10.29 11.19
C ILE A 462 8.61 -11.72 10.93
N VAL A 463 8.55 -12.13 9.67
CA VAL A 463 8.13 -13.47 9.26
C VAL A 463 9.19 -14.12 8.38
N GLY A 464 9.48 -15.39 8.62
CA GLY A 464 10.47 -16.12 7.82
C GLY A 464 10.77 -17.50 8.38
N PRO A 465 11.73 -18.23 7.79
CA PRO A 465 12.18 -19.49 8.34
C PRO A 465 13.00 -19.28 9.61
N GLU A 466 12.91 -20.20 10.59
CA GLU A 466 13.66 -20.12 11.86
C GLU A 466 15.16 -19.85 11.64
N ARG A 467 15.75 -20.51 10.63
CA ARG A 467 17.15 -20.35 10.28
C ARG A 467 17.53 -18.95 9.71
N ALA A 468 16.56 -18.05 9.55
CA ALA A 468 16.82 -16.68 9.07
C ALA A 468 17.62 -15.86 10.10
N ASN A 469 17.54 -16.20 11.39
CA ASN A 469 18.31 -15.55 12.46
C ASN A 469 18.29 -14.02 12.34
N PRO A 470 17.13 -13.37 12.37
CA PRO A 470 17.03 -11.93 12.16
C PRO A 470 17.75 -11.16 13.27
N VAL A 471 18.43 -10.08 12.86
CA VAL A 471 19.16 -9.14 13.72
C VAL A 471 18.55 -7.76 13.51
N LEU A 472 17.93 -7.21 14.55
CA LEU A 472 17.34 -5.88 14.55
C LEU A 472 18.23 -4.92 15.32
N ASP A 473 18.66 -3.82 14.70
CA ASP A 473 19.54 -2.79 15.28
C ASP A 473 20.81 -3.36 15.94
N GLY A 474 21.35 -4.42 15.34
CA GLY A 474 22.54 -5.12 15.83
C GLY A 474 22.26 -6.15 16.95
N VAL A 475 21.00 -6.36 17.33
CA VAL A 475 20.58 -7.34 18.35
C VAL A 475 19.87 -8.52 17.70
N ALA A 476 20.35 -9.74 17.93
CA ALA A 476 19.70 -10.95 17.45
C ALA A 476 18.31 -11.11 18.09
N LEU A 477 17.30 -11.34 17.28
CA LEU A 477 15.93 -11.56 17.76
C LEU A 477 15.79 -12.95 18.37
N THR A 478 15.02 -13.03 19.44
CA THR A 478 14.60 -14.26 20.12
C THR A 478 13.08 -14.37 20.08
N GLY A 479 12.50 -15.45 20.59
CA GLY A 479 11.05 -15.60 20.67
C GLY A 479 10.39 -15.98 19.33
N PHE A 480 11.09 -16.82 18.53
CA PHE A 480 10.51 -17.40 17.33
C PHE A 480 9.30 -18.27 17.67
N GLU A 481 8.17 -18.00 17.03
CA GLU A 481 6.95 -18.79 17.12
C GLU A 481 6.72 -19.48 15.78
N LEU A 482 6.85 -20.82 15.74
CA LEU A 482 6.61 -21.59 14.53
C LEU A 482 5.14 -21.50 14.13
N LEU A 483 4.86 -21.16 12.88
CA LEU A 483 3.52 -21.05 12.33
C LEU A 483 3.14 -22.27 11.48
N ALA A 484 3.62 -22.34 10.26
CA ALA A 484 3.32 -23.39 9.30
C ALA A 484 4.29 -23.36 8.11
N GLU A 485 4.38 -24.46 7.38
CA GLU A 485 5.16 -24.58 6.12
C GLU A 485 6.62 -24.09 6.24
N GLY A 486 7.22 -24.22 7.44
CA GLY A 486 8.58 -23.78 7.72
C GLY A 486 8.72 -22.28 8.00
N PHE A 487 7.61 -21.53 8.02
CA PHE A 487 7.58 -20.14 8.45
C PHE A 487 7.19 -20.01 9.92
N GLY A 488 7.67 -18.97 10.55
CA GLY A 488 7.27 -18.51 11.87
C GLY A 488 7.42 -17.00 11.99
N VAL A 489 7.18 -16.51 13.19
CA VAL A 489 7.00 -15.10 13.49
C VAL A 489 7.90 -14.69 14.64
N TRP A 490 8.55 -13.54 14.52
CA TRP A 490 9.16 -12.79 15.61
C TRP A 490 8.36 -11.50 15.81
N ARG A 491 8.00 -11.20 17.06
CA ARG A 491 7.37 -9.95 17.44
C ARG A 491 8.25 -9.21 18.42
N THR A 492 8.52 -7.95 18.16
CA THR A 492 9.39 -7.16 19.03
C THR A 492 8.91 -5.72 19.12
N THR A 493 9.08 -5.13 20.31
CA THR A 493 8.91 -3.69 20.51
C THR A 493 10.09 -2.96 19.91
N LEU A 494 9.83 -1.87 19.21
CA LEU A 494 10.85 -1.01 18.65
C LEU A 494 11.23 0.05 19.68
N ALA A 495 12.54 0.17 19.94
CA ALA A 495 13.05 1.16 20.87
C ALA A 495 12.99 2.55 20.26
N ARG A 496 12.63 3.55 21.05
CA ARG A 496 12.78 4.96 20.68
C ARG A 496 14.26 5.32 20.57
N GLY A 497 14.59 6.22 19.70
CA GLY A 497 15.94 6.74 19.49
C GLY A 497 16.42 6.56 18.05
N LYS A 498 17.62 7.04 17.77
CA LYS A 498 18.17 7.14 16.40
C LYS A 498 17.21 7.85 15.43
N ASN A 499 16.43 8.79 15.92
CA ASN A 499 15.36 9.48 15.20
C ASN A 499 14.31 8.52 14.59
N GLY A 500 14.14 7.30 15.15
CA GLY A 500 13.19 6.30 14.67
C GLY A 500 13.68 5.42 13.50
N ALA A 501 14.96 5.53 13.10
CA ALA A 501 15.53 4.66 12.08
C ALA A 501 15.89 3.28 12.64
N HIS A 502 15.50 2.21 11.96
CA HIS A 502 15.77 0.83 12.34
C HIS A 502 16.37 0.04 11.18
N THR A 503 17.27 -0.87 11.50
CA THR A 503 17.88 -1.79 10.52
C THR A 503 17.56 -3.23 10.88
N LEU A 504 17.13 -4.02 9.91
CA LEU A 504 16.93 -5.45 10.05
C LEU A 504 17.81 -6.17 9.04
N SER A 505 18.58 -7.16 9.48
CA SER A 505 19.30 -8.08 8.61
C SER A 505 18.97 -9.52 8.96
N ALA A 506 19.02 -10.42 7.98
CA ALA A 506 18.70 -11.83 8.18
C ALA A 506 19.55 -12.70 7.24
N SER A 507 19.81 -13.96 7.64
CA SER A 507 20.57 -14.93 6.83
C SER A 507 19.75 -15.52 5.68
N PHE A 508 18.42 -15.39 5.71
CA PHE A 508 17.48 -15.79 4.66
C PHE A 508 16.41 -14.72 4.52
N PRO A 509 15.75 -14.62 3.35
CA PRO A 509 14.69 -13.65 3.14
C PRO A 509 13.59 -13.75 4.19
N VAL A 510 13.20 -12.59 4.72
CA VAL A 510 12.12 -12.42 5.71
C VAL A 510 11.17 -11.32 5.24
N GLY A 511 9.93 -11.35 5.68
CA GLY A 511 8.97 -10.26 5.54
C GLY A 511 8.97 -9.39 6.79
N LEU A 512 8.62 -8.12 6.66
CA LEU A 512 8.59 -7.14 7.74
C LEU A 512 7.34 -6.27 7.67
N GLN A 513 6.61 -6.18 8.79
CA GLN A 513 5.56 -5.20 9.02
C GLN A 513 5.97 -4.31 10.20
N ALA A 514 5.82 -3.00 10.06
CA ALA A 514 6.01 -2.03 11.13
C ALA A 514 4.67 -1.38 11.48
N MET A 515 4.46 -1.11 12.77
CA MET A 515 3.23 -0.52 13.27
C MET A 515 3.45 0.27 14.55
N GLY A 516 2.59 1.25 14.80
CA GLY A 516 2.65 2.05 16.02
C GLY A 516 1.29 2.55 16.46
N TYR A 517 1.22 2.92 17.73
CA TYR A 517 -0.02 3.27 18.43
C TYR A 517 0.13 4.56 19.20
N GLY A 518 -0.84 5.45 19.04
CA GLY A 518 -1.09 6.63 19.86
C GLY A 518 -2.50 6.60 20.45
N ALA A 519 -2.92 7.66 21.13
CA ALA A 519 -4.27 7.78 21.64
C ALA A 519 -5.26 7.91 20.46
N PHE A 520 -6.13 6.91 20.28
CA PHE A 520 -7.10 6.82 19.18
C PHE A 520 -6.49 7.03 17.80
N THR A 521 -5.32 6.46 17.57
CA THR A 521 -4.69 6.45 16.26
C THR A 521 -3.64 5.35 16.16
N SER A 522 -3.36 4.91 14.96
CA SER A 522 -2.28 3.98 14.64
C SER A 522 -1.73 4.23 13.24
N TYR A 523 -0.64 3.59 12.92
CA TYR A 523 -0.15 3.40 11.57
C TYR A 523 0.32 1.96 11.39
N GLN A 524 0.26 1.48 10.18
CA GLN A 524 0.85 0.20 9.79
C GLN A 524 1.30 0.27 8.31
N PHE A 525 2.48 -0.27 8.02
CA PHE A 525 2.98 -0.38 6.66
C PHE A 525 3.96 -1.55 6.53
N PRO A 526 4.19 -2.08 5.31
CA PRO A 526 5.29 -3.01 5.07
C PRO A 526 6.62 -2.27 5.29
N GLY A 527 7.52 -2.86 6.08
CA GLY A 527 8.83 -2.23 6.36
C GLY A 527 9.74 -2.15 5.14
N GLY A 528 9.34 -2.75 4.04
CA GLY A 528 10.01 -2.78 2.74
C GLY A 528 9.68 -4.07 1.99
N LEU A 529 10.00 -4.10 0.70
CA LEU A 529 9.83 -5.26 -0.16
C LEU A 529 10.62 -5.08 -1.47
N ASP A 530 10.85 -6.17 -2.17
CA ASP A 530 11.16 -6.10 -3.58
C ASP A 530 9.88 -5.86 -4.38
N VAL A 531 10.01 -5.21 -5.53
CA VAL A 531 8.89 -5.02 -6.48
C VAL A 531 9.24 -5.69 -7.82
N LYS A 532 9.84 -6.88 -7.71
CA LYS A 532 10.19 -7.71 -8.88
C LYS A 532 8.92 -8.05 -9.66
N ARG A 533 9.03 -8.06 -10.97
CA ARG A 533 7.94 -8.50 -11.87
C ARG A 533 7.89 -10.04 -11.89
N ILE A 534 7.21 -10.62 -10.92
CA ILE A 534 7.06 -12.08 -10.76
C ILE A 534 5.76 -12.63 -11.36
N ALA A 535 4.84 -11.73 -11.69
CA ALA A 535 3.59 -12.06 -12.35
C ALA A 535 3.53 -11.39 -13.74
N PRO A 536 2.87 -12.00 -14.72
CA PRO A 536 2.57 -11.33 -15.98
C PRO A 536 1.51 -10.24 -15.78
N PRO A 537 1.42 -9.24 -16.67
CA PRO A 537 0.36 -8.25 -16.64
C PRO A 537 -1.02 -8.92 -16.51
N PRO A 538 -1.96 -8.33 -15.74
CA PRO A 538 -3.29 -8.92 -15.55
C PRO A 538 -4.05 -9.00 -16.87
N PRO A 539 -4.93 -10.00 -17.04
CA PRO A 539 -5.83 -10.04 -18.20
C PRO A 539 -6.78 -8.82 -18.18
N LYS A 540 -7.19 -8.39 -19.38
CA LYS A 540 -8.15 -7.29 -19.58
C LYS A 540 -9.51 -7.61 -18.98
#